data_cf6aff219bfc299688e4dc81bc4db28f
#
_entry.id   cf6aff219bfc299688e4dc81bc4db28f
#
_cell.length_a   1.000
_cell.length_b   1.000
_cell.length_c   1.000
_cell.angle_alpha   90.00
_cell.angle_beta   90.00
_cell.angle_gamma   90.00
#
_symmetry.space_group_name_H-M   'P 1'
#
loop_
_entity.id
_entity.type
_entity.pdbx_description
1 polymer ?
#
loop_
_entity_poly.entity_id
_entity_poly.type
_entity_poly.pdbx_seq_one_letter_code
_entity_poly.pdbx_strand_id
1 'polypeptide(L)'
;IVMNFALAYVLFAAVFILGRPILSSKIGGLVEGYPATASQLKAGDRVLDVNGGHVTTWRELTGAIQTSGEGEITFHIERGGVSQAVRVIPKVEEVSDAFGKKHRLSRIGILPSDEYQVERYAPGLALREAGVTLTNFTLLTFKSIGYLATGRLSMKAVSGPIGIFAIASKTAKLGIVHLMQLTALLSASLAI
;
A
#
# COMPACT_ATOMS: atom_id res chain seq x y z
N ILE A 1 -17.63 15.24 16.35
CA ILE A 1 -17.79 14.16 15.35
C ILE A 1 -17.82 14.74 13.94
N VAL A 2 -18.88 15.47 13.52
CA VAL A 2 -19.05 15.98 12.15
C VAL A 2 -17.88 16.87 11.72
N MET A 3 -17.42 17.79 12.56
CA MET A 3 -16.30 18.68 12.26
C MET A 3 -15.00 17.90 11.98
N ASN A 4 -14.74 16.83 12.75
CA ASN A 4 -13.54 16.00 12.56
C ASN A 4 -13.61 15.21 11.25
N PHE A 5 -14.79 14.68 10.87
CA PHE A 5 -14.98 14.07 9.56
C PHE A 5 -14.78 15.07 8.43
N ALA A 6 -15.34 16.29 8.55
CA ALA A 6 -15.15 17.33 7.55
C ALA A 6 -13.69 17.74 7.41
N LEU A 7 -12.97 17.90 8.53
CA LEU A 7 -11.55 18.21 8.53
C LEU A 7 -10.74 17.08 7.87
N ALA A 8 -10.99 15.82 8.23
CA ALA A 8 -10.33 14.66 7.63
C ALA A 8 -10.55 14.61 6.12
N TYR A 9 -11.78 14.82 5.67
CA TYR A 9 -12.13 14.85 4.26
C TYR A 9 -11.37 15.92 3.48
N VAL A 10 -11.36 17.17 4.00
CA VAL A 10 -10.66 18.31 3.38
C VAL A 10 -9.15 18.05 3.32
N LEU A 11 -8.56 17.52 4.40
CA LEU A 11 -7.13 17.20 4.44
C LEU A 11 -6.77 16.07 3.46
N PHE A 12 -7.58 15.01 3.34
CA PHE A 12 -7.33 13.98 2.33
C PHE A 12 -7.44 14.54 0.91
N ALA A 13 -8.46 15.36 0.63
CA ALA A 13 -8.60 15.99 -0.67
C ALA A 13 -7.39 16.87 -1.01
N ALA A 14 -6.91 17.67 -0.05
CA ALA A 14 -5.73 18.50 -0.22
C ALA A 14 -4.47 17.65 -0.47
N VAL A 15 -4.28 16.55 0.26
CA VAL A 15 -3.17 15.61 0.05
C VAL A 15 -3.19 15.04 -1.38
N PHE A 16 -4.37 14.66 -1.88
CA PHE A 16 -4.49 14.11 -3.23
C PHE A 16 -4.25 15.15 -4.34
N ILE A 17 -4.62 16.41 -4.11
CA ILE A 17 -4.35 17.52 -5.05
C ILE A 17 -2.87 17.91 -5.03
N LEU A 18 -2.27 18.06 -3.85
CA LEU A 18 -0.85 18.42 -3.70
C LEU A 18 0.06 17.31 -4.22
N GLY A 19 -0.41 16.07 -4.13
CA GLY A 19 0.31 14.87 -4.52
C GLY A 19 0.99 14.20 -3.33
N ARG A 20 0.82 12.89 -3.28
CA ARG A 20 1.45 12.03 -2.26
C ARG A 20 2.60 11.24 -2.88
N PRO A 21 3.71 11.05 -2.15
CA PRO A 21 4.74 10.14 -2.59
C PRO A 21 4.23 8.69 -2.46
N ILE A 22 4.37 7.93 -3.54
CA ILE A 22 4.06 6.51 -3.61
C ILE A 22 5.27 5.76 -4.15
N LEU A 23 5.45 4.53 -3.72
CA LEU A 23 6.55 3.69 -4.23
C LEU A 23 6.32 3.36 -5.71
N SER A 24 7.35 3.54 -6.52
CA SER A 24 7.35 3.15 -7.93
C SER A 24 7.33 1.62 -8.07
N SER A 25 7.08 1.10 -9.28
CA SER A 25 7.14 -0.33 -9.61
C SER A 25 8.57 -0.88 -9.69
N LYS A 26 9.58 -0.17 -9.18
CA LYS A 26 10.98 -0.58 -9.24
C LYS A 26 11.33 -1.57 -8.13
N ILE A 27 11.98 -2.64 -8.51
CA ILE A 27 12.47 -3.69 -7.59
C ILE A 27 13.73 -3.19 -6.90
N GLY A 28 13.70 -3.15 -5.56
CA GLY A 28 14.86 -2.78 -4.73
C GLY A 28 15.71 -3.98 -4.31
N GLY A 29 15.09 -5.17 -4.22
CA GLY A 29 15.77 -6.39 -3.82
C GLY A 29 14.95 -7.64 -4.06
N LEU A 30 15.58 -8.79 -3.87
CA LEU A 30 14.95 -10.11 -3.95
C LEU A 30 15.08 -10.83 -2.61
N VAL A 31 14.07 -11.61 -2.26
CA VAL A 31 14.05 -12.42 -1.03
C VAL A 31 14.52 -13.82 -1.37
N GLU A 32 15.55 -14.31 -0.68
CA GLU A 32 16.07 -15.67 -0.87
C GLU A 32 15.01 -16.73 -0.61
N GLY A 33 15.04 -17.81 -1.38
CA GLY A 33 14.08 -18.90 -1.29
C GLY A 33 12.74 -18.64 -1.97
N TYR A 34 12.58 -17.51 -2.64
CA TYR A 34 11.41 -17.19 -3.44
C TYR A 34 11.68 -17.28 -4.94
N PRO A 35 10.64 -17.49 -5.77
CA PRO A 35 10.80 -17.70 -7.22
C PRO A 35 11.55 -16.59 -7.97
N ALA A 36 11.46 -15.34 -7.50
CA ALA A 36 12.17 -14.24 -8.15
C ALA A 36 13.70 -14.42 -8.15
N THR A 37 14.27 -15.07 -7.12
CA THR A 37 15.73 -15.31 -7.06
C THR A 37 16.22 -16.36 -8.08
N ALA A 38 15.34 -17.29 -8.47
CA ALA A 38 15.62 -18.28 -9.51
C ALA A 38 15.27 -17.77 -10.93
N SER A 39 14.66 -16.60 -11.02
CA SER A 39 14.29 -15.96 -12.29
C SER A 39 15.40 -15.02 -12.79
N GLN A 40 15.12 -14.36 -13.91
CA GLN A 40 16.00 -13.33 -14.46
C GLN A 40 15.74 -11.92 -13.88
N LEU A 41 14.84 -11.78 -12.90
CA LEU A 41 14.60 -10.50 -12.21
C LEU A 41 15.82 -10.11 -11.37
N LYS A 42 16.08 -8.80 -11.29
CA LYS A 42 17.19 -8.23 -10.51
C LYS A 42 16.74 -6.98 -9.77
N ALA A 43 17.47 -6.65 -8.71
CA ALA A 43 17.36 -5.33 -8.11
C ALA A 43 17.71 -4.24 -9.14
N GLY A 44 16.92 -3.18 -9.15
CA GLY A 44 17.02 -2.10 -10.12
C GLY A 44 16.06 -2.21 -11.32
N ASP A 45 15.44 -3.36 -11.57
CA ASP A 45 14.43 -3.53 -12.61
C ASP A 45 13.20 -2.67 -12.31
N ARG A 46 12.70 -1.95 -13.31
CA ARG A 46 11.41 -1.29 -13.27
C ARG A 46 10.39 -2.15 -14.00
N VAL A 47 9.35 -2.58 -13.31
CA VAL A 47 8.28 -3.36 -13.95
C VAL A 47 7.33 -2.39 -14.66
N LEU A 48 7.11 -2.62 -15.95
CA LEU A 48 6.24 -1.83 -16.82
C LEU A 48 4.84 -2.44 -16.91
N ASP A 49 4.76 -3.77 -17.02
CA ASP A 49 3.50 -4.50 -17.00
C ASP A 49 3.63 -5.90 -16.41
N VAL A 50 2.47 -6.46 -16.05
CA VAL A 50 2.32 -7.83 -15.55
C VAL A 50 1.19 -8.48 -16.34
N ASN A 51 1.51 -9.54 -17.10
CA ASN A 51 0.55 -10.24 -18.00
C ASN A 51 -0.18 -9.30 -18.96
N GLY A 52 0.51 -8.24 -19.46
CA GLY A 52 -0.06 -7.22 -20.33
C GLY A 52 -0.85 -6.13 -19.61
N GLY A 53 -0.99 -6.20 -18.29
CA GLY A 53 -1.57 -5.14 -17.46
C GLY A 53 -0.51 -4.12 -17.05
N HIS A 54 -0.64 -2.87 -17.48
CA HIS A 54 0.31 -1.81 -17.16
C HIS A 54 0.34 -1.53 -15.65
N VAL A 55 1.55 -1.39 -15.09
CA VAL A 55 1.79 -1.07 -13.68
C VAL A 55 2.83 0.02 -13.56
N THR A 56 2.56 0.98 -12.70
CA THR A 56 3.46 2.12 -12.41
C THR A 56 3.84 2.18 -10.94
N THR A 57 3.00 1.62 -10.07
CA THR A 57 3.16 1.69 -8.62
C THR A 57 3.46 0.32 -8.03
N TRP A 58 4.14 0.31 -6.89
CA TRP A 58 4.39 -0.92 -6.13
C TRP A 58 3.08 -1.63 -5.74
N ARG A 59 2.04 -0.85 -5.42
CA ARG A 59 0.74 -1.38 -5.05
C ARG A 59 0.04 -2.11 -6.21
N GLU A 60 0.09 -1.53 -7.42
CA GLU A 60 -0.44 -2.18 -8.62
C GLU A 60 0.34 -3.46 -8.95
N LEU A 61 1.68 -3.39 -8.90
CA LEU A 61 2.56 -4.53 -9.12
C LEU A 61 2.24 -5.69 -8.16
N THR A 62 2.21 -5.41 -6.85
CA THR A 62 1.92 -6.45 -5.85
C THR A 62 0.51 -6.97 -5.96
N GLY A 63 -0.47 -6.11 -6.27
CA GLY A 63 -1.86 -6.51 -6.51
C GLY A 63 -1.98 -7.47 -7.70
N ALA A 64 -1.34 -7.16 -8.83
CA ALA A 64 -1.33 -8.01 -10.01
C ALA A 64 -0.69 -9.39 -9.72
N ILE A 65 0.42 -9.42 -8.97
CA ILE A 65 1.06 -10.68 -8.56
C ILE A 65 0.15 -11.50 -7.64
N GLN A 66 -0.46 -10.87 -6.64
CA GLN A 66 -1.30 -11.55 -5.64
C GLN A 66 -2.54 -12.20 -6.26
N THR A 67 -3.06 -11.62 -7.34
CA THR A 67 -4.26 -12.10 -8.05
C THR A 67 -3.96 -13.06 -9.20
N SER A 68 -2.70 -13.28 -9.57
CA SER A 68 -2.32 -14.12 -10.72
C SER A 68 -2.56 -15.62 -10.53
N GLY A 69 -2.77 -16.08 -9.28
CA GLY A 69 -2.94 -17.50 -8.99
C GLY A 69 -1.62 -18.29 -9.08
N GLU A 70 -1.70 -19.55 -9.55
CA GLU A 70 -0.58 -20.50 -9.65
C GLU A 70 0.11 -20.47 -11.03
N GLY A 71 -0.45 -19.72 -11.98
CA GLY A 71 0.05 -19.67 -13.36
C GLY A 71 1.35 -18.88 -13.51
N GLU A 72 2.06 -19.13 -14.61
CA GLU A 72 3.23 -18.36 -15.00
C GLU A 72 2.85 -16.88 -15.19
N ILE A 73 3.63 -15.98 -14.60
CA ILE A 73 3.48 -14.54 -14.73
C ILE A 73 4.55 -14.02 -15.69
N THR A 74 4.13 -13.28 -16.71
CA THR A 74 5.04 -12.58 -17.60
C THR A 74 5.17 -11.13 -17.15
N PHE A 75 6.39 -10.71 -16.84
CA PHE A 75 6.76 -9.35 -16.50
C PHE A 75 7.47 -8.71 -17.69
N HIS A 76 7.03 -7.54 -18.15
CA HIS A 76 7.85 -6.67 -18.97
C HIS A 76 8.57 -5.68 -18.06
N ILE A 77 9.88 -5.72 -18.08
CA ILE A 77 10.74 -4.89 -17.23
C ILE A 77 11.60 -3.97 -18.09
N GLU A 78 11.96 -2.84 -17.54
CA GLU A 78 12.99 -1.96 -18.06
C GLU A 78 14.26 -2.10 -17.20
N ARG A 79 15.36 -2.42 -17.86
CA ARG A 79 16.69 -2.53 -17.25
C ARG A 79 17.70 -1.77 -18.08
N GLY A 80 18.29 -0.70 -17.53
CA GLY A 80 19.25 0.14 -18.25
C GLY A 80 18.70 0.75 -19.54
N GLY A 81 17.40 1.07 -19.60
CA GLY A 81 16.73 1.63 -20.78
C GLY A 81 16.31 0.57 -21.83
N VAL A 82 16.55 -0.71 -21.57
CA VAL A 82 16.14 -1.80 -22.46
C VAL A 82 14.96 -2.55 -21.87
N SER A 83 13.90 -2.70 -22.66
CA SER A 83 12.73 -3.50 -22.29
C SER A 83 13.00 -4.98 -22.56
N GLN A 84 12.63 -5.84 -21.61
CA GLN A 84 12.76 -7.30 -21.74
C GLN A 84 11.63 -8.01 -20.99
N ALA A 85 11.25 -9.20 -21.47
CA ALA A 85 10.25 -10.04 -20.83
C ALA A 85 10.94 -11.05 -19.91
N VAL A 86 10.41 -11.18 -18.69
CA VAL A 86 10.86 -12.18 -17.70
C VAL A 86 9.65 -12.96 -17.22
N ARG A 87 9.77 -14.28 -17.14
CA ARG A 87 8.70 -15.18 -16.69
C ARG A 87 9.03 -15.74 -15.33
N VAL A 88 8.03 -15.79 -14.47
CA VAL A 88 8.17 -16.30 -13.09
C VAL A 88 6.92 -17.07 -12.72
N ILE A 89 7.09 -18.29 -12.17
CA ILE A 89 6.00 -19.04 -11.57
C ILE A 89 5.92 -18.66 -10.09
N PRO A 90 4.83 -18.04 -9.63
CA PRO A 90 4.71 -17.60 -8.24
C PRO A 90 4.55 -18.80 -7.30
N LYS A 91 4.95 -18.62 -6.04
CA LYS A 91 4.63 -19.52 -4.95
C LYS A 91 3.32 -19.06 -4.32
N VAL A 92 2.33 -19.96 -4.22
CA VAL A 92 1.08 -19.67 -3.52
C VAL A 92 1.22 -20.03 -2.05
N GLU A 93 0.95 -19.09 -1.18
CA GLU A 93 1.02 -19.24 0.27
C GLU A 93 -0.31 -18.90 0.92
N GLU A 94 -0.68 -19.64 1.96
CA GLU A 94 -1.78 -19.26 2.85
C GLU A 94 -1.28 -18.22 3.85
N VAL A 95 -1.83 -17.03 3.77
CA VAL A 95 -1.53 -15.93 4.69
C VAL A 95 -2.79 -15.60 5.46
N SER A 96 -2.67 -15.50 6.78
CA SER A 96 -3.75 -14.99 7.62
C SER A 96 -3.70 -13.46 7.65
N ASP A 97 -4.81 -12.81 7.38
CA ASP A 97 -4.93 -11.37 7.58
C ASP A 97 -4.91 -11.02 9.08
N ALA A 98 -4.88 -9.73 9.40
CA ALA A 98 -4.89 -9.24 10.79
C ALA A 98 -6.12 -9.71 11.59
N PHE A 99 -7.14 -10.24 10.93
CA PHE A 99 -8.38 -10.72 11.49
C PHE A 99 -8.46 -12.26 11.57
N GLY A 100 -7.36 -12.97 11.23
CA GLY A 100 -7.27 -14.43 11.25
C GLY A 100 -7.95 -15.12 10.05
N LYS A 101 -8.45 -14.37 9.06
CA LYS A 101 -9.00 -14.96 7.84
C LYS A 101 -7.85 -15.37 6.93
N LYS A 102 -7.85 -16.65 6.53
CA LYS A 102 -6.87 -17.19 5.60
C LYS A 102 -7.17 -16.77 4.16
N HIS A 103 -6.15 -16.32 3.47
CA HIS A 103 -6.16 -15.97 2.06
C HIS A 103 -5.02 -16.71 1.36
N ARG A 104 -5.28 -17.22 0.16
CA ARG A 104 -4.22 -17.73 -0.72
C ARG A 104 -3.71 -16.57 -1.55
N LEU A 105 -2.43 -16.25 -1.42
CA LEU A 105 -1.78 -15.15 -2.13
C LEU A 105 -0.57 -15.67 -2.90
N SER A 106 -0.46 -15.26 -4.14
CA SER A 106 0.71 -15.52 -4.97
C SER A 106 1.84 -14.58 -4.59
N ARG A 107 3.04 -15.12 -4.41
CA ARG A 107 4.24 -14.36 -4.05
C ARG A 107 5.42 -14.78 -4.90
N ILE A 108 6.26 -13.83 -5.28
CA ILE A 108 7.50 -14.09 -6.00
C ILE A 108 8.75 -13.68 -5.20
N GLY A 109 8.59 -12.94 -4.10
CA GLY A 109 9.70 -12.54 -3.21
C GLY A 109 10.51 -11.36 -3.73
N ILE A 110 9.84 -10.26 -4.08
CA ILE A 110 10.47 -8.98 -4.43
C ILE A 110 10.25 -7.95 -3.32
N LEU A 111 11.20 -7.03 -3.18
CA LEU A 111 11.15 -5.89 -2.26
C LEU A 111 11.10 -4.58 -3.06
N PRO A 112 10.42 -3.55 -2.55
CA PRO A 112 10.40 -2.24 -3.21
C PRO A 112 11.77 -1.56 -3.13
N SER A 113 12.03 -0.69 -4.11
CA SER A 113 13.12 0.29 -3.99
C SER A 113 12.64 1.51 -3.20
N ASP A 114 13.61 2.33 -2.74
CA ASP A 114 13.32 3.63 -2.13
C ASP A 114 13.01 4.71 -3.16
N GLU A 115 12.61 4.33 -4.38
CA GLU A 115 12.22 5.25 -5.42
C GLU A 115 10.74 5.60 -5.32
N TYR A 116 10.47 6.87 -5.08
CA TYR A 116 9.12 7.42 -4.96
C TYR A 116 8.75 8.20 -6.21
N GLN A 117 7.50 8.11 -6.59
CA GLN A 117 6.86 8.99 -7.56
C GLN A 117 5.72 9.76 -6.90
N VAL A 118 5.40 10.94 -7.42
CA VAL A 118 4.32 11.78 -6.87
C VAL A 118 3.03 11.49 -7.62
N GLU A 119 2.06 10.91 -6.92
CA GLU A 119 0.71 10.68 -7.43
C GLU A 119 -0.17 11.88 -7.13
N ARG A 120 -0.70 12.54 -8.17
CA ARG A 120 -1.61 13.68 -8.07
C ARG A 120 -2.93 13.39 -8.75
N TYR A 121 -3.99 13.88 -8.18
CA TYR A 121 -5.34 13.76 -8.74
C TYR A 121 -5.89 15.12 -9.14
N ALA A 122 -6.66 15.16 -10.23
CA ALA A 122 -7.45 16.34 -10.56
C ALA A 122 -8.47 16.61 -9.43
N PRO A 123 -8.86 17.87 -9.17
CA PRO A 123 -9.68 18.23 -8.02
C PRO A 123 -10.94 17.38 -7.83
N GLY A 124 -11.69 17.11 -8.90
CA GLY A 124 -12.89 16.27 -8.84
C GLY A 124 -12.61 14.82 -8.43
N LEU A 125 -11.51 14.22 -8.95
CA LEU A 125 -11.06 12.89 -8.56
C LEU A 125 -10.51 12.88 -7.13
N ALA A 126 -9.79 13.93 -6.73
CA ALA A 126 -9.25 14.06 -5.38
C ALA A 126 -10.36 14.08 -4.32
N LEU A 127 -11.46 14.78 -4.57
CA LEU A 127 -12.63 14.77 -3.70
C LEU A 127 -13.26 13.38 -3.59
N ARG A 128 -13.44 12.70 -4.72
CA ARG A 128 -13.94 11.32 -4.74
C ARG A 128 -13.05 10.38 -3.96
N GLU A 129 -11.74 10.40 -4.22
CA GLU A 129 -10.76 9.52 -3.55
C GLU A 129 -10.63 9.81 -2.05
N ALA A 130 -10.78 11.09 -1.65
CA ALA A 130 -10.87 11.46 -0.24
C ALA A 130 -12.08 10.81 0.44
N GLY A 131 -13.26 10.84 -0.21
CA GLY A 131 -14.46 10.18 0.28
C GLY A 131 -14.30 8.66 0.38
N VAL A 132 -13.77 8.03 -0.65
CA VAL A 132 -13.49 6.58 -0.66
C VAL A 132 -12.50 6.20 0.45
N THR A 133 -11.42 6.96 0.59
CA THR A 133 -10.40 6.73 1.62
C THR A 133 -10.99 6.85 3.03
N LEU A 134 -11.76 7.91 3.29
CA LEU A 134 -12.40 8.15 4.58
C LEU A 134 -13.41 7.05 4.92
N THR A 135 -14.24 6.65 3.95
CA THR A 135 -15.22 5.57 4.12
C THR A 135 -14.52 4.24 4.43
N ASN A 136 -13.50 3.86 3.65
CA ASN A 136 -12.74 2.64 3.88
C ASN A 136 -12.05 2.63 5.24
N PHE A 137 -11.46 3.76 5.65
CA PHE A 137 -10.85 3.91 6.96
C PHE A 137 -11.88 3.74 8.09
N THR A 138 -13.05 4.38 7.97
CA THR A 138 -14.15 4.28 8.93
C THR A 138 -14.65 2.83 9.06
N LEU A 139 -14.93 2.17 7.94
CA LEU A 139 -15.35 0.76 7.93
C LEU A 139 -14.31 -0.17 8.55
N LEU A 140 -13.03 0.04 8.23
CA LEU A 140 -11.93 -0.74 8.80
C LEU A 140 -11.83 -0.53 10.31
N THR A 141 -12.00 0.70 10.79
CA THR A 141 -11.98 1.03 12.23
C THR A 141 -13.11 0.33 12.98
N PHE A 142 -14.36 0.43 12.49
CA PHE A 142 -15.49 -0.30 13.10
C PHE A 142 -15.27 -1.82 13.11
N LYS A 143 -14.76 -2.36 12.02
CA LYS A 143 -14.42 -3.79 11.91
C LYS A 143 -13.36 -4.19 12.93
N SER A 144 -12.32 -3.36 13.11
CA SER A 144 -11.25 -3.60 14.08
C SER A 144 -11.77 -3.54 15.52
N ILE A 145 -12.66 -2.59 15.85
CA ILE A 145 -13.32 -2.51 17.15
C ILE A 145 -14.16 -3.76 17.41
N GLY A 146 -14.93 -4.22 16.43
CA GLY A 146 -15.70 -5.46 16.53
C GLY A 146 -14.83 -6.68 16.79
N TYR A 147 -13.66 -6.80 16.17
CA TYR A 147 -12.71 -7.90 16.42
C TYR A 147 -12.02 -7.79 17.78
N LEU A 148 -11.73 -6.58 18.25
CA LEU A 148 -11.25 -6.35 19.62
C LEU A 148 -12.29 -6.81 20.66
N ALA A 149 -13.55 -6.42 20.48
CA ALA A 149 -14.65 -6.78 21.39
C ALA A 149 -14.91 -8.30 21.43
N THR A 150 -14.66 -8.99 20.31
CA THR A 150 -14.82 -10.47 20.23
C THR A 150 -13.54 -11.24 20.61
N GLY A 151 -12.48 -10.56 21.06
CA GLY A 151 -11.20 -11.19 21.44
C GLY A 151 -10.40 -11.78 20.27
N ARG A 152 -10.80 -11.53 19.03
CA ARG A 152 -10.10 -11.98 17.81
C ARG A 152 -8.86 -11.17 17.49
N LEU A 153 -8.77 -9.94 18.02
CA LEU A 153 -7.60 -9.07 17.89
C LEU A 153 -6.98 -8.85 19.28
N SER A 154 -5.66 -8.93 19.37
CA SER A 154 -4.97 -8.68 20.64
C SER A 154 -4.90 -7.18 20.93
N MET A 155 -5.17 -6.79 22.20
CA MET A 155 -4.98 -5.42 22.68
C MET A 155 -3.55 -4.91 22.52
N LYS A 156 -2.55 -5.80 22.42
CA LYS A 156 -1.14 -5.44 22.16
C LYS A 156 -0.92 -4.86 20.77
N ALA A 157 -1.86 -5.06 19.83
CA ALA A 157 -1.82 -4.48 18.48
C ALA A 157 -2.24 -3.01 18.45
N VAL A 158 -2.82 -2.49 19.55
CA VAL A 158 -3.27 -1.10 19.64
C VAL A 158 -2.12 -0.23 20.16
N SER A 159 -1.64 0.67 19.32
CA SER A 159 -0.62 1.63 19.72
C SER A 159 -1.22 2.67 20.67
N GLY A 160 -0.63 2.79 21.87
CA GLY A 160 -1.01 3.82 22.83
C GLY A 160 -0.52 5.24 22.42
N PRO A 161 -0.79 6.26 23.26
CA PRO A 161 -0.40 7.67 22.98
C PRO A 161 1.08 7.86 22.65
N ILE A 162 1.97 7.09 23.28
CA ILE A 162 3.42 7.11 23.02
C ILE A 162 3.72 6.64 21.58
N GLY A 163 3.02 5.59 21.11
CA GLY A 163 3.16 5.12 19.74
C GLY A 163 2.69 6.15 18.71
N ILE A 164 1.58 6.84 18.99
CA ILE A 164 1.08 7.93 18.14
C ILE A 164 2.08 9.07 18.06
N PHE A 165 2.68 9.47 19.18
CA PHE A 165 3.70 10.52 19.21
C PHE A 165 4.96 10.13 18.41
N ALA A 166 5.42 8.89 18.54
CA ALA A 166 6.56 8.38 17.79
C ALA A 166 6.30 8.37 16.28
N ILE A 167 5.08 7.97 15.85
CA ILE A 167 4.65 8.02 14.46
C ILE A 167 4.61 9.47 13.97
N ALA A 168 3.99 10.38 14.73
CA ALA A 168 3.89 11.80 14.37
C ALA A 168 5.28 12.44 14.20
N SER A 169 6.21 12.17 15.10
CA SER A 169 7.59 12.68 15.03
C SER A 169 8.34 12.17 13.78
N LYS A 170 8.18 10.90 13.42
CA LYS A 170 8.76 10.33 12.19
C LYS A 170 8.11 10.94 10.94
N THR A 171 6.78 11.05 10.94
CA THR A 171 6.00 11.57 9.82
C THR A 171 6.32 13.05 9.54
N ALA A 172 6.54 13.85 10.57
CA ALA A 172 6.90 15.25 10.43
C ALA A 172 8.22 15.45 9.64
N LYS A 173 9.17 14.52 9.79
CA LYS A 173 10.44 14.53 9.04
C LYS A 173 10.28 14.20 7.55
N LEU A 174 9.17 13.55 7.17
CA LEU A 174 8.87 13.18 5.79
C LEU A 174 8.21 14.30 4.98
N GLY A 175 7.85 15.42 5.62
CA GLY A 175 7.30 16.60 4.99
C GLY A 175 5.81 16.83 5.22
N ILE A 176 5.34 17.99 4.76
CA ILE A 176 4.00 18.52 5.07
C ILE A 176 2.86 17.59 4.59
N VAL A 177 3.00 16.98 3.42
CA VAL A 177 1.95 16.09 2.87
C VAL A 177 1.71 14.87 3.76
N HIS A 178 2.78 14.26 4.28
CA HIS A 178 2.67 13.14 5.22
C HIS A 178 2.05 13.57 6.55
N LEU A 179 2.41 14.78 7.02
CA LEU A 179 1.83 15.33 8.24
C LEU A 179 0.32 15.60 8.08
N MET A 180 -0.10 16.18 6.94
CA MET A 180 -1.51 16.37 6.61
C MET A 180 -2.26 15.04 6.57
N GLN A 181 -1.67 14.01 5.95
CA GLN A 181 -2.27 12.68 5.89
C GLN A 181 -2.44 12.06 7.29
N LEU A 182 -1.42 12.19 8.14
CA LEU A 182 -1.50 11.72 9.53
C LEU A 182 -2.58 12.47 10.31
N THR A 183 -2.64 13.79 10.16
CA THR A 183 -3.66 14.63 10.81
C THR A 183 -5.07 14.25 10.35
N ALA A 184 -5.25 13.96 9.06
CA ALA A 184 -6.52 13.48 8.53
C ALA A 184 -6.94 12.14 9.17
N LEU A 185 -6.02 11.18 9.28
CA LEU A 185 -6.27 9.89 9.93
C LEU A 185 -6.61 10.05 11.41
N LEU A 186 -5.88 10.89 12.14
CA LEU A 186 -6.15 11.16 13.56
C LEU A 186 -7.51 11.85 13.74
N SER A 187 -7.83 12.83 12.90
CA SER A 187 -9.13 13.51 12.94
C SER A 187 -10.28 12.55 12.65
N ALA A 188 -10.13 11.67 11.65
CA ALA A 188 -11.11 10.62 11.36
C ALA A 188 -11.26 9.65 12.55
N SER A 189 -10.17 9.25 13.20
CA SER A 189 -10.20 8.36 14.38
C SER A 189 -10.93 8.99 15.57
N LEU A 190 -10.77 10.31 15.76
CA LEU A 190 -11.47 11.05 16.83
C LEU A 190 -12.95 11.29 16.53
N ALA A 191 -13.37 11.07 15.29
CA ALA A 191 -14.76 11.20 14.86
C ALA A 191 -15.56 9.90 15.02
N ILE A 192 -14.90 8.77 15.22
CA ILE A 192 -15.49 7.44 15.41
C ILE A 192 -15.60 7.11 16.89
#